data_0f8c6b9688c8dcd0697a831b8b43ce73
#
_entry.id   0f8c6b9688c8dcd0697a831b8b43ce73
#
_cell.length_a   1.000
_cell.length_b   1.000
_cell.length_c   1.000
_cell.angle_alpha   90.00
_cell.angle_beta   90.00
_cell.angle_gamma   90.00
#
_symmetry.space_group_name_H-M   'P 1'
#
loop_
_entity.id
_entity.type
_entity.pdbx_description
1 polymer ?
#
loop_
_entity_poly.entity_id
_entity_poly.type
_entity_poly.pdbx_seq_one_letter_code
_entity_poly.pdbx_strand_id
1 'polypeptide(L)'
;RDAAGDALRAMQRGGLMDLVGGGFHRYSTDERWLVPHFEKMLYDNAQLAEVYLQAWQLTGEESFRQTCVRTLDFMLAEMQDPAGGFYSSLDADSEGGEGHFYTWTGQELQTLLAPVEWQLVEVYFAIRGQGNFEGRWILQAQMTPVAAAAKLGISVEQFQETLAGVLTRLQAARSERSRPATDDKVLTGWNALALRVLATAAHPLGREDFLAAAQRNADFLLSQMLINDRLLRAWRGGTSRHAGTLEDYAGLILGLLALYQADGQLRWLRAARNLTERMLADFADPNGGFFDTSAAAGSLLLRPKDLPVQKLSMNSRIM
;
A
#
# COMPACT_ATOMS: atom_id res chain seq x y z
N ARG A 1 -0.51 -9.71 -26.30
CA ARG A 1 0.26 -9.70 -25.03
C ARG A 1 -0.51 -8.82 -24.05
N ASP A 2 -0.74 -9.33 -22.88
CA ASP A 2 -1.35 -8.61 -21.77
C ASP A 2 -0.26 -7.78 -21.05
N ALA A 3 -0.02 -6.57 -21.55
CA ALA A 3 1.02 -5.69 -21.01
C ALA A 3 0.79 -5.33 -19.52
N ALA A 4 -0.46 -5.19 -19.10
CA ALA A 4 -0.79 -4.89 -17.70
C ALA A 4 -0.44 -6.07 -16.78
N GLY A 5 -0.85 -7.29 -17.16
CA GLY A 5 -0.50 -8.49 -16.40
C GLY A 5 1.00 -8.73 -16.35
N ASP A 6 1.72 -8.49 -17.44
CA ASP A 6 3.19 -8.62 -17.47
C ASP A 6 3.86 -7.60 -16.52
N ALA A 7 3.38 -6.35 -16.48
CA ALA A 7 3.87 -5.33 -15.55
C ALA A 7 3.61 -5.74 -14.08
N LEU A 8 2.40 -6.19 -13.75
CA LEU A 8 2.08 -6.65 -12.40
C LEU A 8 2.95 -7.83 -11.97
N ARG A 9 3.19 -8.81 -12.86
CA ARG A 9 4.11 -9.93 -12.57
C ARG A 9 5.54 -9.48 -12.37
N ALA A 10 6.00 -8.46 -13.10
CA ALA A 10 7.32 -7.88 -12.91
C ALA A 10 7.44 -7.15 -11.58
N MET A 11 6.46 -6.31 -11.23
CA MET A 11 6.44 -5.56 -9.97
C MET A 11 6.43 -6.48 -8.74
N GLN A 12 5.57 -7.51 -8.72
CA GLN A 12 5.46 -8.43 -7.56
C GLN A 12 6.67 -9.33 -7.36
N ARG A 13 7.51 -9.54 -8.39
CA ARG A 13 8.73 -10.36 -8.32
C ARG A 13 9.98 -9.53 -8.10
N GLY A 14 9.96 -8.28 -8.53
CA GLY A 14 11.08 -7.35 -8.43
C GLY A 14 11.30 -6.83 -7.03
N GLY A 15 12.32 -5.98 -6.88
CA GLY A 15 12.64 -5.32 -5.62
C GLY A 15 11.61 -4.26 -5.21
N LEU A 16 10.67 -3.91 -6.09
CA LEU A 16 9.59 -2.97 -5.76
C LEU A 16 8.65 -3.55 -4.68
N MET A 17 8.38 -4.85 -4.71
CA MET A 17 7.65 -5.56 -3.65
C MET A 17 8.62 -5.99 -2.55
N ASP A 18 8.37 -5.62 -1.31
CA ASP A 18 9.10 -6.17 -0.17
C ASP A 18 8.68 -7.62 0.07
N LEU A 19 9.51 -8.55 -0.38
CA LEU A 19 9.23 -9.98 -0.28
C LEU A 19 9.33 -10.54 1.15
N VAL A 20 9.84 -9.78 2.12
CA VAL A 20 9.92 -10.20 3.53
C VAL A 20 8.71 -9.69 4.30
N GLY A 21 8.48 -8.38 4.37
CA GLY A 21 7.44 -7.78 5.20
C GLY A 21 6.16 -7.39 4.47
N GLY A 22 6.10 -7.59 3.16
CA GLY A 22 4.96 -7.14 2.35
C GLY A 22 4.96 -5.64 2.05
N GLY A 23 3.98 -5.24 1.26
CA GLY A 23 3.86 -3.87 0.79
C GLY A 23 4.85 -3.51 -0.32
N PHE A 24 4.57 -2.41 -1.00
CA PHE A 24 5.35 -1.91 -2.12
C PHE A 24 6.11 -0.67 -1.72
N HIS A 25 7.35 -0.58 -2.18
CA HIS A 25 8.12 0.64 -2.25
C HIS A 25 7.54 1.59 -3.30
N ARG A 26 7.89 2.87 -3.24
CA ARG A 26 7.20 3.93 -3.97
C ARG A 26 7.31 3.83 -5.48
N TYR A 27 8.52 3.68 -6.01
CA TYR A 27 8.78 3.54 -7.45
C TYR A 27 10.10 2.82 -7.70
N SER A 28 10.26 2.26 -8.90
CA SER A 28 11.53 1.67 -9.33
C SER A 28 12.44 2.74 -9.90
N THR A 29 13.72 2.72 -9.53
CA THR A 29 14.75 3.61 -10.07
C THR A 29 15.40 3.08 -11.35
N ASP A 30 15.07 1.84 -11.74
CA ASP A 30 15.58 1.17 -12.93
C ASP A 30 14.48 0.50 -13.77
N GLU A 31 14.79 0.17 -15.02
CA GLU A 31 13.88 -0.47 -15.97
C GLU A 31 13.56 -1.96 -15.68
N ARG A 32 14.27 -2.58 -14.73
CA ARG A 32 14.18 -4.00 -14.39
C ARG A 32 13.37 -4.29 -13.15
N TRP A 33 12.80 -3.26 -12.52
CA TRP A 33 12.05 -3.34 -11.26
C TRP A 33 12.90 -3.89 -10.09
N LEU A 34 14.22 -3.65 -10.11
CA LEU A 34 15.14 -4.19 -9.11
C LEU A 34 15.38 -3.24 -7.96
N VAL A 35 15.87 -2.03 -8.24
CA VAL A 35 16.21 -1.06 -7.21
C VAL A 35 15.06 -0.08 -7.02
N PRO A 36 14.33 -0.14 -5.90
CA PRO A 36 13.29 0.84 -5.62
C PRO A 36 13.86 2.08 -4.93
N HIS A 37 13.13 3.17 -4.94
CA HIS A 37 13.18 4.14 -3.86
C HIS A 37 12.43 3.53 -2.67
N PHE A 38 13.13 3.31 -1.54
CA PHE A 38 12.66 2.42 -0.47
C PHE A 38 11.54 2.99 0.41
N GLU A 39 11.10 4.20 0.20
CA GLU A 39 9.91 4.77 0.84
C GLU A 39 8.66 3.92 0.56
N LYS A 40 7.79 3.74 1.56
CA LYS A 40 6.49 3.06 1.38
C LYS A 40 5.36 4.02 1.70
N MET A 41 4.55 4.34 0.67
CA MET A 41 3.43 5.26 0.78
C MET A 41 2.12 4.53 0.96
N LEU A 42 1.23 5.07 1.80
CA LEU A 42 -0.12 4.51 1.98
C LEU A 42 -0.91 4.48 0.68
N TYR A 43 -0.91 5.59 -0.08
CA TYR A 43 -1.70 5.71 -1.31
C TYR A 43 -1.23 4.75 -2.41
N ASP A 44 0.07 4.47 -2.52
CA ASP A 44 0.61 3.49 -3.47
C ASP A 44 0.16 2.08 -3.09
N ASN A 45 0.32 1.71 -1.82
CA ASN A 45 -0.04 0.39 -1.32
C ASN A 45 -1.55 0.13 -1.43
N ALA A 46 -2.40 1.11 -1.10
CA ALA A 46 -3.84 0.97 -1.22
C ALA A 46 -4.28 0.77 -2.69
N GLN A 47 -3.74 1.57 -3.61
CA GLN A 47 -4.08 1.45 -5.04
C GLN A 47 -3.53 0.16 -5.67
N LEU A 48 -2.30 -0.22 -5.34
CA LEU A 48 -1.72 -1.48 -5.82
C LEU A 48 -2.49 -2.69 -5.29
N ALA A 49 -2.84 -2.71 -4.01
CA ALA A 49 -3.67 -3.78 -3.46
C ALA A 49 -5.00 -3.92 -4.22
N GLU A 50 -5.66 -2.79 -4.58
CA GLU A 50 -6.89 -2.81 -5.38
C GLU A 50 -6.66 -3.35 -6.79
N VAL A 51 -5.59 -2.94 -7.45
CA VAL A 51 -5.24 -3.43 -8.80
C VAL A 51 -4.94 -4.94 -8.78
N TYR A 52 -4.19 -5.44 -7.78
CA TYR A 52 -3.93 -6.86 -7.62
C TYR A 52 -5.18 -7.67 -7.28
N LEU A 53 -6.11 -7.12 -6.47
CA LEU A 53 -7.40 -7.73 -6.22
C LEU A 53 -8.20 -7.91 -7.52
N GLN A 54 -8.30 -6.85 -8.31
CA GLN A 54 -9.01 -6.86 -9.60
C GLN A 54 -8.34 -7.82 -10.60
N ALA A 55 -7.01 -7.80 -10.69
CA ALA A 55 -6.26 -8.70 -11.56
C ALA A 55 -6.51 -10.16 -11.19
N TRP A 56 -6.50 -10.51 -9.90
CA TRP A 56 -6.87 -11.85 -9.45
C TRP A 56 -8.31 -12.23 -9.83
N GLN A 57 -9.27 -11.35 -9.58
CA GLN A 57 -10.67 -11.60 -9.89
C GLN A 57 -10.91 -11.82 -11.40
N LEU A 58 -10.14 -11.15 -12.25
CA LEU A 58 -10.22 -11.26 -13.71
C LEU A 58 -9.50 -12.50 -14.25
N THR A 59 -8.38 -12.87 -13.67
CA THR A 59 -7.48 -13.91 -14.23
C THR A 59 -7.49 -15.23 -13.47
N GLY A 60 -7.89 -15.21 -12.19
CA GLY A 60 -7.75 -16.36 -11.29
C GLY A 60 -6.29 -16.63 -10.86
N GLU A 61 -5.32 -15.77 -11.22
CA GLU A 61 -3.91 -16.00 -10.90
C GLU A 61 -3.64 -15.82 -9.41
N GLU A 62 -3.33 -16.94 -8.72
CA GLU A 62 -3.16 -16.99 -7.27
C GLU A 62 -2.04 -16.08 -6.76
N SER A 63 -1.01 -15.84 -7.56
CA SER A 63 0.07 -14.93 -7.19
C SER A 63 -0.42 -13.48 -7.01
N PHE A 64 -1.41 -13.04 -7.78
CA PHE A 64 -2.03 -11.73 -7.61
C PHE A 64 -2.84 -11.65 -6.31
N ARG A 65 -3.58 -12.72 -5.96
CA ARG A 65 -4.29 -12.80 -4.69
C ARG A 65 -3.33 -12.68 -3.50
N GLN A 66 -2.25 -13.46 -3.54
CA GLN A 66 -1.23 -13.44 -2.47
C GLN A 66 -0.57 -12.05 -2.34
N THR A 67 -0.28 -11.40 -3.45
CA THR A 67 0.30 -10.05 -3.45
C THR A 67 -0.66 -9.02 -2.83
N CYS A 68 -1.95 -9.08 -3.20
CA CYS A 68 -2.98 -8.24 -2.59
C CYS A 68 -3.04 -8.45 -1.07
N VAL A 69 -3.16 -9.72 -0.62
CA VAL A 69 -3.24 -10.05 0.81
C VAL A 69 -2.02 -9.54 1.57
N ARG A 70 -0.81 -9.82 1.07
CA ARG A 70 0.43 -9.37 1.72
C ARG A 70 0.57 -7.85 1.78
N THR A 71 0.05 -7.14 0.80
CA THR A 71 0.05 -5.67 0.80
C THR A 71 -0.92 -5.13 1.84
N LEU A 72 -2.14 -5.70 1.95
CA LEU A 72 -3.11 -5.31 2.95
C LEU A 72 -2.66 -5.69 4.37
N ASP A 73 -2.07 -6.88 4.56
CA ASP A 73 -1.49 -7.29 5.83
C ASP A 73 -0.37 -6.33 6.29
N PHE A 74 0.50 -5.89 5.36
CA PHE A 74 1.51 -4.87 5.63
C PHE A 74 0.87 -3.55 6.09
N MET A 75 -0.16 -3.06 5.41
CA MET A 75 -0.84 -1.83 5.80
C MET A 75 -1.40 -1.92 7.22
N LEU A 76 -2.01 -3.05 7.59
CA LEU A 76 -2.54 -3.27 8.94
C LEU A 76 -1.45 -3.37 10.00
N ALA A 77 -0.35 -4.06 9.70
CA ALA A 77 0.71 -4.30 10.68
C ALA A 77 1.61 -3.09 10.89
N GLU A 78 1.90 -2.32 9.83
CA GLU A 78 2.97 -1.34 9.84
C GLU A 78 2.50 0.11 9.75
N MET A 79 1.29 0.36 9.24
CA MET A 79 0.80 1.72 8.97
C MET A 79 -0.44 2.09 9.78
N GLN A 80 -1.07 1.18 10.52
CA GLN A 80 -2.30 1.48 11.24
C GLN A 80 -2.02 2.18 12.58
N ASP A 81 -2.64 3.36 12.79
CA ASP A 81 -2.71 4.03 14.07
C ASP A 81 -3.69 3.30 15.00
N PRO A 82 -3.40 3.20 16.31
CA PRO A 82 -4.31 2.58 17.29
C PRO A 82 -5.72 3.20 17.33
N ALA A 83 -5.87 4.48 16.97
CA ALA A 83 -7.16 5.14 16.89
C ALA A 83 -7.97 4.75 15.63
N GLY A 84 -7.37 4.07 14.65
CA GLY A 84 -8.03 3.53 13.46
C GLY A 84 -7.67 4.22 12.13
N GLY A 85 -6.90 5.30 12.15
CA GLY A 85 -6.32 5.90 10.96
C GLY A 85 -5.15 5.07 10.41
N PHE A 86 -4.70 5.40 9.21
CA PHE A 86 -3.45 4.88 8.63
C PHE A 86 -2.46 6.03 8.43
N TYR A 87 -1.23 5.83 8.85
CA TYR A 87 -0.11 6.75 8.66
C TYR A 87 0.21 6.95 7.19
N SER A 88 0.86 8.07 6.86
CA SER A 88 1.10 8.47 5.46
C SER A 88 2.19 7.65 4.80
N SER A 89 3.34 7.46 5.47
CA SER A 89 4.49 6.76 4.86
C SER A 89 5.48 6.23 5.88
N LEU A 90 6.30 5.28 5.41
CA LEU A 90 7.56 4.89 6.04
C LEU A 90 8.71 5.45 5.19
N ASP A 91 9.71 6.05 5.83
CA ASP A 91 10.86 6.65 5.16
C ASP A 91 11.67 5.61 4.36
N ALA A 92 12.42 6.07 3.37
CA ALA A 92 13.38 5.26 2.63
C ALA A 92 14.63 4.98 3.46
N ASP A 93 15.01 5.94 4.31
CA ASP A 93 16.22 5.91 5.11
C ASP A 93 15.99 5.24 6.47
N SER A 94 16.99 4.51 6.89
CA SER A 94 17.14 3.99 8.24
C SER A 94 18.60 4.17 8.67
N GLU A 95 18.94 3.73 9.87
CA GLU A 95 20.32 3.77 10.35
C GLU A 95 21.29 3.12 9.36
N GLY A 96 22.20 3.92 8.81
CA GLY A 96 23.19 3.48 7.82
C GLY A 96 22.89 3.88 6.38
N GLY A 97 21.69 4.39 6.06
CA GLY A 97 21.33 4.90 4.73
C GLY A 97 20.08 4.29 4.11
N GLU A 98 19.82 4.68 2.86
CA GLU A 98 18.65 4.24 2.12
C GLU A 98 18.63 2.72 1.93
N GLY A 99 17.51 2.08 2.21
CA GLY A 99 17.28 0.67 1.98
C GLY A 99 17.97 -0.29 2.98
N HIS A 100 18.77 0.19 3.93
CA HIS A 100 19.47 -0.68 4.88
C HIS A 100 18.53 -1.57 5.70
N PHE A 101 17.36 -1.07 6.08
CA PHE A 101 16.35 -1.85 6.77
C PHE A 101 15.87 -3.05 5.96
N TYR A 102 15.74 -2.91 4.63
CA TYR A 102 15.10 -3.88 3.74
C TYR A 102 16.09 -4.85 3.08
N THR A 103 17.37 -4.49 3.00
CA THR A 103 18.40 -5.25 2.29
C THR A 103 19.22 -6.16 3.20
N TRP A 104 19.91 -7.12 2.61
CA TRP A 104 20.62 -8.19 3.33
C TRP A 104 22.04 -8.37 2.80
N THR A 105 23.01 -8.58 3.67
CA THR A 105 24.31 -9.10 3.24
C THR A 105 24.23 -10.62 3.07
N GLY A 106 25.11 -11.16 2.22
CA GLY A 106 25.20 -12.63 2.06
C GLY A 106 25.55 -13.35 3.37
N GLN A 107 26.37 -12.71 4.21
CA GLN A 107 26.77 -13.24 5.51
C GLN A 107 25.61 -13.28 6.52
N GLU A 108 24.80 -12.22 6.56
CA GLU A 108 23.56 -12.21 7.38
C GLU A 108 22.64 -13.37 7.02
N LEU A 109 22.38 -13.55 5.70
CA LEU A 109 21.51 -14.63 5.22
C LEU A 109 22.07 -16.01 5.57
N GLN A 110 23.37 -16.24 5.37
CA GLN A 110 23.99 -17.52 5.70
C GLN A 110 23.99 -17.83 7.21
N THR A 111 24.09 -16.80 8.05
CA THR A 111 24.07 -16.97 9.50
C THR A 111 22.67 -17.27 10.03
N LEU A 112 21.63 -16.67 9.41
CA LEU A 112 20.24 -16.81 9.82
C LEU A 112 19.57 -18.10 9.35
N LEU A 113 20.05 -18.70 8.25
CA LEU A 113 19.36 -19.76 7.54
C LEU A 113 20.07 -21.12 7.70
N ALA A 114 19.29 -22.18 7.86
CA ALA A 114 19.81 -23.53 7.80
C ALA A 114 20.32 -23.86 6.39
N PRO A 115 21.24 -24.86 6.21
CA PRO A 115 21.82 -25.16 4.88
C PRO A 115 20.79 -25.40 3.77
N VAL A 116 19.68 -26.07 4.05
CA VAL A 116 18.61 -26.32 3.08
C VAL A 116 17.87 -25.03 2.73
N GLU A 117 17.59 -24.17 3.71
CA GLU A 117 16.96 -22.87 3.53
C GLU A 117 17.87 -21.92 2.73
N TRP A 118 19.17 -21.93 3.03
CA TRP A 118 20.17 -21.17 2.27
C TRP A 118 20.20 -21.59 0.80
N GLN A 119 20.21 -22.90 0.51
CA GLN A 119 20.18 -23.40 -0.86
C GLN A 119 18.92 -22.92 -1.61
N LEU A 120 17.76 -22.90 -0.95
CA LEU A 120 16.53 -22.37 -1.52
C LEU A 120 16.67 -20.89 -1.85
N VAL A 121 17.16 -20.07 -0.91
CA VAL A 121 17.35 -18.63 -1.05
C VAL A 121 18.35 -18.32 -2.17
N GLU A 122 19.48 -19.04 -2.21
CA GLU A 122 20.49 -18.90 -3.25
C GLU A 122 19.90 -19.16 -4.65
N VAL A 123 19.05 -20.18 -4.79
CA VAL A 123 18.42 -20.53 -6.07
C VAL A 123 17.31 -19.57 -6.44
N TYR A 124 16.40 -19.29 -5.51
CA TYR A 124 15.18 -18.53 -5.79
C TYR A 124 15.43 -17.04 -5.99
N PHE A 125 16.28 -16.45 -5.15
CA PHE A 125 16.66 -15.04 -5.24
C PHE A 125 17.96 -14.78 -6.00
N ALA A 126 18.61 -15.84 -6.49
CA ALA A 126 19.90 -15.79 -7.21
C ALA A 126 21.00 -15.06 -6.43
N ILE A 127 21.13 -15.35 -5.14
CA ILE A 127 22.14 -14.75 -4.26
C ILE A 127 23.53 -15.26 -4.62
N ARG A 128 24.26 -14.50 -5.48
CA ARG A 128 25.60 -14.88 -5.96
C ARG A 128 26.50 -13.66 -6.14
N GLY A 129 27.66 -13.68 -5.56
CA GLY A 129 28.64 -12.60 -5.71
C GLY A 129 28.52 -11.52 -4.65
N GLN A 130 28.69 -10.25 -5.05
CA GLN A 130 28.91 -9.13 -4.13
C GLN A 130 27.62 -8.33 -3.76
N GLY A 131 26.44 -8.84 -4.08
CA GLY A 131 25.21 -8.10 -3.89
C GLY A 131 24.72 -7.43 -5.19
N ASN A 132 23.46 -6.95 -5.16
CA ASN A 132 22.84 -6.25 -6.29
C ASN A 132 22.51 -4.78 -5.99
N PHE A 133 22.81 -4.34 -4.76
CA PHE A 133 22.63 -2.96 -4.30
C PHE A 133 23.66 -2.66 -3.19
N GLU A 134 24.66 -1.82 -3.46
CA GLU A 134 25.68 -1.34 -2.51
C GLU A 134 26.33 -2.46 -1.65
N GLY A 135 26.65 -3.59 -2.25
CA GLY A 135 27.22 -4.74 -1.55
C GLY A 135 26.21 -5.57 -0.75
N ARG A 136 24.95 -5.23 -0.80
CA ARG A 136 23.82 -5.91 -0.15
C ARG A 136 22.87 -6.52 -1.21
N TRP A 137 21.91 -7.30 -0.75
CA TRP A 137 20.91 -7.94 -1.59
C TRP A 137 19.53 -7.36 -1.35
N ILE A 138 18.92 -6.80 -2.40
CA ILE A 138 17.48 -6.67 -2.53
C ILE A 138 16.98 -8.05 -2.96
N LEU A 139 16.06 -8.63 -2.20
CA LEU A 139 15.49 -9.94 -2.53
C LEU A 139 14.51 -9.80 -3.70
N GLN A 140 14.81 -10.48 -4.79
CA GLN A 140 14.02 -10.48 -6.02
C GLN A 140 13.78 -11.92 -6.48
N ALA A 141 12.53 -12.31 -6.70
CA ALA A 141 12.21 -13.65 -7.19
C ALA A 141 12.59 -13.81 -8.66
N GLN A 142 13.66 -14.54 -8.94
CA GLN A 142 14.20 -14.72 -10.30
C GLN A 142 13.40 -15.72 -11.15
N MET A 143 12.57 -16.53 -10.52
CA MET A 143 11.79 -17.56 -11.17
C MET A 143 10.46 -17.81 -10.43
N THR A 144 9.58 -18.59 -11.02
CA THR A 144 8.35 -19.01 -10.34
C THR A 144 8.66 -20.05 -9.26
N PRO A 145 7.80 -20.19 -8.22
CA PRO A 145 7.92 -21.25 -7.22
C PRO A 145 8.03 -22.65 -7.82
N VAL A 146 7.27 -22.93 -8.89
CA VAL A 146 7.30 -24.20 -9.63
C VAL A 146 8.68 -24.45 -10.25
N ALA A 147 9.24 -23.44 -10.91
CA ALA A 147 10.57 -23.57 -11.52
C ALA A 147 11.69 -23.72 -10.47
N ALA A 148 11.55 -23.04 -9.33
CA ALA A 148 12.50 -23.16 -8.22
C ALA A 148 12.44 -24.55 -7.56
N ALA A 149 11.25 -25.05 -7.29
CA ALA A 149 11.04 -26.40 -6.74
C ALA A 149 11.64 -27.47 -7.66
N ALA A 150 11.35 -27.41 -8.96
CA ALA A 150 11.94 -28.32 -9.95
C ALA A 150 13.47 -28.28 -9.97
N LYS A 151 14.06 -27.08 -9.87
CA LYS A 151 15.53 -26.91 -9.85
C LYS A 151 16.17 -27.43 -8.57
N LEU A 152 15.44 -27.42 -7.46
CA LEU A 152 15.87 -27.94 -6.15
C LEU A 152 15.57 -29.43 -5.99
N GLY A 153 14.79 -30.05 -6.89
CA GLY A 153 14.38 -31.45 -6.80
C GLY A 153 13.41 -31.75 -5.65
N ILE A 154 12.58 -30.76 -5.28
CA ILE A 154 11.56 -30.87 -4.22
C ILE A 154 10.15 -30.61 -4.78
N SER A 155 9.10 -30.94 -4.02
CA SER A 155 7.74 -30.58 -4.41
C SER A 155 7.47 -29.07 -4.26
N VAL A 156 6.45 -28.56 -4.95
CA VAL A 156 6.06 -27.14 -4.85
C VAL A 156 5.59 -26.81 -3.44
N GLU A 157 4.90 -27.74 -2.80
CA GLU A 157 4.40 -27.60 -1.42
C GLU A 157 5.59 -27.49 -0.45
N GLN A 158 6.59 -28.37 -0.56
CA GLN A 158 7.82 -28.31 0.26
C GLN A 158 8.58 -27.00 0.03
N PHE A 159 8.64 -26.54 -1.23
CA PHE A 159 9.26 -25.24 -1.55
C PHE A 159 8.51 -24.09 -0.85
N GLN A 160 7.19 -24.04 -0.96
CA GLN A 160 6.36 -22.98 -0.36
C GLN A 160 6.45 -22.98 1.16
N GLU A 161 6.40 -24.14 1.81
CA GLU A 161 6.55 -24.27 3.26
C GLU A 161 7.93 -23.80 3.73
N THR A 162 9.00 -24.22 3.06
CA THR A 162 10.36 -23.80 3.39
C THR A 162 10.54 -22.30 3.18
N LEU A 163 10.05 -21.75 2.05
CA LEU A 163 10.10 -20.31 1.77
C LEU A 163 9.33 -19.50 2.84
N ALA A 164 8.16 -19.95 3.25
CA ALA A 164 7.40 -19.29 4.31
C ALA A 164 8.18 -19.24 5.63
N GLY A 165 8.83 -20.34 6.02
CA GLY A 165 9.71 -20.41 7.18
C GLY A 165 10.90 -19.44 7.07
N VAL A 166 11.54 -19.39 5.90
CA VAL A 166 12.62 -18.43 5.59
C VAL A 166 12.14 -16.99 5.77
N LEU A 167 11.03 -16.61 5.14
CA LEU A 167 10.51 -15.25 5.20
C LEU A 167 10.13 -14.85 6.64
N THR A 168 9.54 -15.76 7.42
CA THR A 168 9.24 -15.53 8.84
C THR A 168 10.52 -15.27 9.64
N ARG A 169 11.57 -16.05 9.42
CA ARG A 169 12.87 -15.89 10.08
C ARG A 169 13.55 -14.57 9.71
N LEU A 170 13.50 -14.20 8.43
CA LEU A 170 14.03 -12.92 7.97
C LEU A 170 13.23 -11.75 8.55
N GLN A 171 11.90 -11.87 8.63
CA GLN A 171 11.07 -10.84 9.25
C GLN A 171 11.41 -10.65 10.74
N ALA A 172 11.60 -11.74 11.49
CA ALA A 172 12.01 -11.68 12.88
C ALA A 172 13.39 -11.01 13.04
N ALA A 173 14.37 -11.40 12.23
CA ALA A 173 15.70 -10.77 12.27
C ALA A 173 15.67 -9.29 11.87
N ARG A 174 14.81 -8.92 10.90
CA ARG A 174 14.65 -7.52 10.49
C ARG A 174 13.98 -6.67 11.57
N SER A 175 13.08 -7.24 12.37
CA SER A 175 12.41 -6.50 13.45
C SER A 175 13.36 -5.97 14.52
N GLU A 176 14.56 -6.55 14.63
CA GLU A 176 15.64 -6.10 15.55
C GLU A 176 16.46 -4.93 14.98
N ARG A 177 16.26 -4.56 13.71
CA ARG A 177 16.97 -3.43 13.09
C ARG A 177 16.30 -2.10 13.44
N SER A 178 17.07 -1.02 13.37
CA SER A 178 16.52 0.34 13.45
C SER A 178 15.51 0.58 12.33
N ARG A 179 14.27 0.86 12.71
CA ARG A 179 13.16 1.04 11.75
C ARG A 179 13.28 2.38 11.02
N PRO A 180 12.83 2.45 9.76
CA PRO A 180 12.61 3.73 9.08
C PRO A 180 11.67 4.63 9.87
N ALA A 181 11.85 5.94 9.75
CA ALA A 181 10.95 6.90 10.36
C ALA A 181 9.54 6.79 9.76
N THR A 182 8.53 6.96 10.60
CA THR A 182 7.13 6.97 10.18
C THR A 182 6.64 8.41 10.07
N ASP A 183 6.11 8.80 8.91
CA ASP A 183 5.28 9.99 8.83
C ASP A 183 3.88 9.66 9.37
N ASP A 184 3.69 9.95 10.64
CA ASP A 184 2.50 9.62 11.45
C ASP A 184 1.29 10.52 11.17
N LYS A 185 1.34 11.36 10.13
CA LYS A 185 0.16 12.09 9.64
C LYS A 185 -0.85 11.12 9.05
N VAL A 186 -2.13 11.34 9.36
CA VAL A 186 -3.27 10.67 8.74
C VAL A 186 -3.89 11.64 7.75
N LEU A 187 -3.85 11.32 6.46
CA LEU A 187 -4.44 12.12 5.38
C LEU A 187 -5.77 11.52 4.94
N THR A 188 -6.84 12.32 4.91
CA THR A 188 -8.19 11.85 4.63
C THR A 188 -8.30 11.13 3.28
N GLY A 189 -7.82 11.73 2.20
CA GLY A 189 -7.89 11.14 0.87
C GLY A 189 -7.14 9.81 0.75
N TRP A 190 -5.96 9.70 1.36
CA TRP A 190 -5.19 8.46 1.34
C TRP A 190 -5.82 7.36 2.20
N ASN A 191 -6.39 7.74 3.34
CA ASN A 191 -7.16 6.82 4.18
C ASN A 191 -8.45 6.35 3.50
N ALA A 192 -9.07 7.19 2.71
CA ALA A 192 -10.23 6.82 1.92
C ALA A 192 -9.90 5.73 0.87
N LEU A 193 -8.70 5.76 0.27
CA LEU A 193 -8.22 4.67 -0.60
C LEU A 193 -8.02 3.37 0.18
N ALA A 194 -7.41 3.45 1.37
CA ALA A 194 -7.22 2.30 2.26
C ALA A 194 -8.59 1.71 2.70
N LEU A 195 -9.51 2.56 3.13
CA LEU A 195 -10.88 2.18 3.47
C LEU A 195 -11.54 1.40 2.32
N ARG A 196 -11.47 1.96 1.11
CA ARG A 196 -12.11 1.38 -0.07
C ARG A 196 -11.56 -0.01 -0.37
N VAL A 197 -10.24 -0.17 -0.45
CA VAL A 197 -9.64 -1.46 -0.79
C VAL A 197 -9.86 -2.51 0.30
N LEU A 198 -9.77 -2.16 1.58
CA LEU A 198 -10.05 -3.07 2.69
C LEU A 198 -11.50 -3.57 2.65
N ALA A 199 -12.46 -2.67 2.43
CA ALA A 199 -13.87 -3.02 2.32
C ALA A 199 -14.15 -3.94 1.11
N THR A 200 -13.58 -3.61 -0.06
CA THR A 200 -13.80 -4.40 -1.29
C THR A 200 -13.09 -5.74 -1.28
N ALA A 201 -11.97 -5.86 -0.58
CA ALA A 201 -11.17 -7.08 -0.49
C ALA A 201 -11.71 -8.09 0.54
N ALA A 202 -12.45 -7.63 1.55
CA ALA A 202 -12.85 -8.45 2.70
C ALA A 202 -13.58 -9.73 2.29
N HIS A 203 -14.69 -9.62 1.56
CA HIS A 203 -15.50 -10.78 1.17
C HIS A 203 -14.82 -11.69 0.15
N PRO A 204 -14.29 -11.18 -0.98
CA PRO A 204 -13.63 -12.05 -1.96
C PRO A 204 -12.46 -12.84 -1.39
N LEU A 205 -11.75 -12.28 -0.40
CA LEU A 205 -10.61 -12.93 0.24
C LEU A 205 -10.97 -13.74 1.50
N GLY A 206 -12.23 -13.65 1.97
CA GLY A 206 -12.66 -14.30 3.21
C GLY A 206 -11.97 -13.74 4.46
N ARG A 207 -11.65 -12.42 4.49
CA ARG A 207 -10.89 -11.74 5.54
C ARG A 207 -11.77 -10.77 6.32
N GLU A 208 -12.38 -11.27 7.40
CA GLU A 208 -13.21 -10.44 8.31
C GLU A 208 -12.41 -9.36 9.03
N ASP A 209 -11.14 -9.59 9.27
CA ASP A 209 -10.24 -8.60 9.86
C ASP A 209 -10.02 -7.38 8.94
N PHE A 210 -10.03 -7.55 7.61
CA PHE A 210 -10.04 -6.43 6.67
C PHE A 210 -11.33 -5.60 6.78
N LEU A 211 -12.48 -6.26 6.89
CA LEU A 211 -13.74 -5.56 7.10
C LEU A 211 -13.74 -4.79 8.43
N ALA A 212 -13.30 -5.43 9.51
CA ALA A 212 -13.18 -4.77 10.81
C ALA A 212 -12.22 -3.58 10.79
N ALA A 213 -11.11 -3.68 10.06
CA ALA A 213 -10.17 -2.56 9.88
C ALA A 213 -10.79 -1.41 9.06
N ALA A 214 -11.54 -1.74 7.99
CA ALA A 214 -12.29 -0.75 7.21
C ALA A 214 -13.32 -0.01 8.07
N GLN A 215 -14.07 -0.72 8.90
CA GLN A 215 -15.04 -0.14 9.82
C GLN A 215 -14.37 0.81 10.83
N ARG A 216 -13.26 0.38 11.47
CA ARG A 216 -12.49 1.23 12.39
C ARG A 216 -11.96 2.49 11.70
N ASN A 217 -11.46 2.36 10.48
CA ASN A 217 -10.96 3.49 9.70
C ASN A 217 -12.08 4.46 9.32
N ALA A 218 -13.25 3.97 8.90
CA ALA A 218 -14.40 4.81 8.62
C ALA A 218 -14.91 5.55 9.87
N ASP A 219 -14.99 4.87 11.02
CA ASP A 219 -15.37 5.48 12.29
C ASP A 219 -14.34 6.55 12.71
N PHE A 220 -13.05 6.31 12.55
CA PHE A 220 -11.98 7.28 12.78
C PHE A 220 -12.17 8.52 11.87
N LEU A 221 -12.33 8.34 10.56
CA LEU A 221 -12.49 9.44 9.62
C LEU A 221 -13.74 10.29 9.92
N LEU A 222 -14.86 9.66 10.24
CA LEU A 222 -16.09 10.36 10.55
C LEU A 222 -16.07 11.05 11.92
N SER A 223 -15.32 10.53 12.90
CA SER A 223 -15.26 11.12 14.25
C SER A 223 -14.13 12.14 14.41
N GLN A 224 -12.97 11.93 13.74
CA GLN A 224 -11.80 12.78 13.92
C GLN A 224 -11.61 13.79 12.80
N MET A 225 -12.05 13.49 11.57
CA MET A 225 -11.81 14.34 10.41
C MET A 225 -13.04 15.16 10.00
N LEU A 226 -14.26 14.78 10.42
CA LEU A 226 -15.48 15.52 10.14
C LEU A 226 -15.85 16.38 11.35
N ILE A 227 -15.53 17.68 11.29
CA ILE A 227 -15.77 18.63 12.38
C ILE A 227 -16.74 19.72 11.90
N ASN A 228 -17.85 19.90 12.61
CA ASN A 228 -18.91 20.87 12.24
C ASN A 228 -19.34 20.72 10.77
N ASP A 229 -19.61 19.49 10.33
CA ASP A 229 -20.02 19.12 8.97
C ASP A 229 -18.99 19.48 7.88
N ARG A 230 -17.74 19.74 8.26
CA ARG A 230 -16.64 20.01 7.35
C ARG A 230 -15.54 18.97 7.48
N LEU A 231 -15.18 18.38 6.36
CA LEU A 231 -14.08 17.42 6.31
C LEU A 231 -12.75 18.16 6.38
N LEU A 232 -11.86 17.67 7.24
CA LEU A 232 -10.49 18.14 7.35
C LEU A 232 -9.55 17.20 6.61
N ARG A 233 -8.38 17.72 6.18
CA ARG A 233 -7.43 17.00 5.33
C ARG A 233 -6.45 16.14 6.12
N ALA A 234 -5.94 16.65 7.24
CA ALA A 234 -4.82 16.02 7.95
C ALA A 234 -5.10 15.94 9.45
N TRP A 235 -4.74 14.80 10.05
CA TRP A 235 -4.73 14.58 11.49
C TRP A 235 -3.36 14.12 11.95
N ARG A 236 -2.94 14.57 13.13
CA ARG A 236 -1.71 14.11 13.78
C ARG A 236 -1.82 14.31 15.28
N GLY A 237 -1.55 13.27 16.08
CA GLY A 237 -1.46 13.38 17.53
C GLY A 237 -2.72 13.96 18.19
N GLY A 238 -3.92 13.58 17.77
CA GLY A 238 -5.19 14.05 18.32
C GLY A 238 -5.69 15.38 17.74
N THR A 239 -5.01 15.98 16.75
CA THR A 239 -5.40 17.28 16.19
C THR A 239 -5.62 17.20 14.68
N SER A 240 -6.81 17.58 14.24
CA SER A 240 -7.19 17.67 12.82
C SER A 240 -7.00 19.09 12.30
N ARG A 241 -6.45 19.24 11.10
CA ARG A 241 -6.10 20.53 10.50
C ARG A 241 -6.38 20.55 9.00
N HIS A 242 -6.42 21.75 8.45
CA HIS A 242 -6.62 22.08 7.04
C HIS A 242 -7.96 21.61 6.50
N ALA A 243 -8.63 22.48 5.75
CA ALA A 243 -9.87 22.12 5.08
C ALA A 243 -9.64 21.02 4.05
N GLY A 244 -10.54 20.05 4.03
CA GLY A 244 -10.52 18.97 3.04
C GLY A 244 -10.70 19.53 1.62
N THR A 245 -10.04 18.88 0.66
CA THR A 245 -10.15 19.18 -0.76
C THR A 245 -11.25 18.32 -1.41
N LEU A 246 -11.56 18.60 -2.67
CA LEU A 246 -12.49 17.77 -3.47
C LEU A 246 -12.09 16.28 -3.43
N GLU A 247 -10.79 15.99 -3.54
CA GLU A 247 -10.25 14.62 -3.49
C GLU A 247 -10.57 13.92 -2.16
N ASP A 248 -10.44 14.63 -1.03
CA ASP A 248 -10.73 14.08 0.29
C ASP A 248 -12.22 13.70 0.42
N TYR A 249 -13.13 14.57 -0.04
CA TYR A 249 -14.58 14.31 -0.05
C TYR A 249 -14.93 13.15 -0.98
N ALA A 250 -14.50 13.22 -2.24
CA ALA A 250 -14.83 12.20 -3.23
C ALA A 250 -14.28 10.83 -2.84
N GLY A 251 -13.02 10.77 -2.36
CA GLY A 251 -12.42 9.54 -1.87
C GLY A 251 -13.19 8.93 -0.71
N LEU A 252 -13.53 9.74 0.31
CA LEU A 252 -14.26 9.24 1.48
C LEU A 252 -15.68 8.77 1.14
N ILE A 253 -16.37 9.47 0.24
CA ILE A 253 -17.68 9.04 -0.26
C ILE A 253 -17.56 7.65 -0.90
N LEU A 254 -16.59 7.44 -1.79
CA LEU A 254 -16.38 6.14 -2.44
C LEU A 254 -16.00 5.03 -1.45
N GLY A 255 -15.15 5.34 -0.47
CA GLY A 255 -14.80 4.40 0.60
C GLY A 255 -16.00 3.98 1.45
N LEU A 256 -16.84 4.94 1.86
CA LEU A 256 -18.06 4.66 2.63
C LEU A 256 -19.10 3.86 1.82
N LEU A 257 -19.24 4.12 0.53
CA LEU A 257 -20.10 3.33 -0.34
C LEU A 257 -19.61 1.90 -0.49
N ALA A 258 -18.29 1.69 -0.66
CA ALA A 258 -17.70 0.37 -0.69
C ALA A 258 -17.92 -0.39 0.64
N LEU A 259 -17.78 0.30 1.77
CA LEU A 259 -18.03 -0.28 3.08
C LEU A 259 -19.51 -0.65 3.28
N TYR A 260 -20.42 0.22 2.81
CA TYR A 260 -21.86 -0.09 2.80
C TYR A 260 -22.18 -1.33 1.97
N GLN A 261 -21.53 -1.50 0.81
CA GLN A 261 -21.71 -2.69 -0.02
C GLN A 261 -21.16 -3.96 0.65
N ALA A 262 -20.13 -3.82 1.49
CA ALA A 262 -19.53 -4.94 2.19
C ALA A 262 -20.32 -5.42 3.41
N ASP A 263 -20.93 -4.50 4.20
CA ASP A 263 -21.57 -4.86 5.48
C ASP A 263 -23.05 -4.53 5.58
N GLY A 264 -23.63 -3.78 4.62
CA GLY A 264 -25.03 -3.39 4.56
C GLY A 264 -25.46 -2.34 5.60
N GLN A 265 -24.55 -1.77 6.39
CA GLN A 265 -24.88 -0.81 7.43
C GLN A 265 -25.29 0.56 6.87
N LEU A 266 -26.54 0.94 6.98
CA LEU A 266 -27.10 2.19 6.45
C LEU A 266 -26.41 3.47 6.97
N ARG A 267 -25.68 3.39 8.09
CA ARG A 267 -24.92 4.54 8.62
C ARG A 267 -23.86 5.05 7.63
N TRP A 268 -23.23 4.15 6.89
CA TRP A 268 -22.22 4.51 5.88
C TRP A 268 -22.85 5.21 4.68
N LEU A 269 -23.98 4.69 4.19
CA LEU A 269 -24.73 5.32 3.10
C LEU A 269 -25.23 6.72 3.47
N ARG A 270 -25.72 6.90 4.70
CA ARG A 270 -26.15 8.21 5.20
C ARG A 270 -24.99 9.20 5.28
N ALA A 271 -23.84 8.77 5.82
CA ALA A 271 -22.65 9.60 5.87
C ALA A 271 -22.16 9.98 4.46
N ALA A 272 -22.09 9.02 3.53
CA ALA A 272 -21.73 9.27 2.13
C ALA A 272 -22.66 10.28 1.47
N ARG A 273 -23.99 10.18 1.69
CA ARG A 273 -24.97 11.14 1.16
C ARG A 273 -24.74 12.55 1.72
N ASN A 274 -24.57 12.69 3.04
CA ASN A 274 -24.35 14.01 3.67
C ASN A 274 -23.05 14.66 3.15
N LEU A 275 -21.98 13.88 3.00
CA LEU A 275 -20.72 14.35 2.41
C LEU A 275 -20.90 14.74 0.94
N THR A 276 -21.73 14.02 0.18
CA THR A 276 -22.03 14.37 -1.23
C THR A 276 -22.79 15.69 -1.32
N GLU A 277 -23.83 15.90 -0.49
CA GLU A 277 -24.57 17.15 -0.43
C GLU A 277 -23.63 18.33 -0.10
N ARG A 278 -22.71 18.13 0.85
CA ARG A 278 -21.69 19.12 1.20
C ARG A 278 -20.70 19.37 0.08
N MET A 279 -20.21 18.31 -0.57
CA MET A 279 -19.29 18.40 -1.71
C MET A 279 -19.92 19.21 -2.86
N LEU A 280 -21.17 18.94 -3.20
CA LEU A 280 -21.90 19.68 -4.22
C LEU A 280 -22.04 21.17 -3.86
N ALA A 281 -22.36 21.48 -2.61
CA ALA A 281 -22.53 22.87 -2.16
C ALA A 281 -21.21 23.66 -2.17
N ASP A 282 -20.09 23.05 -1.78
CA ASP A 282 -18.83 23.76 -1.57
C ASP A 282 -17.91 23.77 -2.80
N PHE A 283 -18.00 22.79 -3.69
CA PHE A 283 -17.03 22.60 -4.77
C PHE A 283 -17.61 22.68 -6.18
N ALA A 284 -18.94 22.54 -6.38
CA ALA A 284 -19.51 22.61 -7.72
C ALA A 284 -19.33 23.98 -8.36
N ASP A 285 -19.01 24.00 -9.65
CA ASP A 285 -19.01 25.20 -10.46
C ASP A 285 -20.33 25.30 -11.24
N PRO A 286 -21.08 26.42 -11.17
CA PRO A 286 -22.29 26.62 -11.95
C PRO A 286 -22.09 26.43 -13.48
N ASN A 287 -20.86 26.62 -13.97
CA ASN A 287 -20.50 26.42 -15.38
C ASN A 287 -20.08 24.99 -15.71
N GLY A 288 -20.21 24.06 -14.76
CA GLY A 288 -19.88 22.64 -14.91
C GLY A 288 -18.54 22.24 -14.27
N GLY A 289 -18.50 21.01 -13.77
CA GLY A 289 -17.35 20.45 -13.06
C GLY A 289 -17.24 20.92 -11.61
N PHE A 290 -16.07 20.68 -11.03
CA PHE A 290 -15.79 20.96 -9.62
C PHE A 290 -14.46 21.69 -9.48
N PHE A 291 -14.37 22.57 -8.49
CA PHE A 291 -13.12 23.15 -8.05
C PHE A 291 -12.42 22.21 -7.06
N ASP A 292 -11.08 22.23 -7.04
CA ASP A 292 -10.30 21.41 -6.09
C ASP A 292 -10.43 21.87 -4.65
N THR A 293 -10.73 23.15 -4.43
CA THR A 293 -10.85 23.77 -3.11
C THR A 293 -12.25 24.29 -2.86
N SER A 294 -12.69 24.21 -1.59
CA SER A 294 -13.98 24.72 -1.15
C SER A 294 -14.08 26.23 -1.36
N ALA A 295 -15.29 26.72 -1.67
CA ALA A 295 -15.60 28.14 -1.68
C ALA A 295 -15.34 28.84 -0.34
N ALA A 296 -15.42 28.10 0.76
CA ALA A 296 -15.20 28.57 2.12
C ALA A 296 -13.74 28.51 2.59
N ALA A 297 -12.79 28.07 1.76
CA ALA A 297 -11.37 27.92 2.11
C ALA A 297 -10.59 29.24 2.22
N GLY A 298 -11.25 30.39 2.20
CA GLY A 298 -10.66 31.73 2.26
C GLY A 298 -10.50 32.38 0.88
N SER A 299 -9.99 33.61 0.83
CA SER A 299 -9.80 34.33 -0.43
C SER A 299 -8.60 33.80 -1.20
N LEU A 300 -8.83 32.76 -2.01
CA LEU A 300 -7.85 32.33 -3.00
C LEU A 300 -7.90 33.26 -4.23
N LEU A 301 -6.75 33.63 -4.77
CA LEU A 301 -6.66 34.40 -6.01
C LEU A 301 -7.29 33.66 -7.20
N LEU A 302 -7.21 32.33 -7.18
CA LEU A 302 -7.79 31.44 -8.18
C LEU A 302 -8.20 30.13 -7.50
N ARG A 303 -9.34 29.57 -7.88
CA ARG A 303 -9.77 28.21 -7.53
C ARG A 303 -9.50 27.30 -8.73
N PRO A 304 -8.46 26.45 -8.69
CA PRO A 304 -8.15 25.56 -9.81
C PRO A 304 -9.20 24.45 -9.96
N LYS A 305 -9.32 23.95 -11.19
CA LYS A 305 -10.02 22.73 -11.55
C LYS A 305 -8.98 21.80 -12.18
N ASP A 306 -8.43 20.89 -11.41
CA ASP A 306 -7.48 19.93 -11.96
C ASP A 306 -8.22 18.82 -12.72
N LEU A 307 -7.75 18.54 -13.92
CA LEU A 307 -8.17 17.33 -14.62
C LEU A 307 -7.42 16.13 -14.01
N PRO A 308 -8.08 14.96 -13.82
CA PRO A 308 -7.46 13.77 -13.23
C PRO A 308 -6.13 13.36 -13.88
N VAL A 309 -5.99 13.61 -15.18
CA VAL A 309 -4.77 13.32 -15.97
C VAL A 309 -3.57 14.19 -15.56
N GLN A 310 -3.80 15.41 -15.08
CA GLN A 310 -2.72 16.31 -14.66
C GLN A 310 -2.15 15.93 -13.28
N LYS A 311 -2.96 15.39 -12.37
CA LYS A 311 -2.48 14.91 -11.05
C LYS A 311 -1.53 13.72 -11.17
N LEU A 312 -1.79 12.80 -12.08
CA LEU A 312 -0.89 11.66 -12.36
C LEU A 312 0.47 12.14 -12.94
N SER A 313 0.50 13.25 -13.70
CA SER A 313 1.73 13.79 -14.26
C SER A 313 2.52 14.69 -13.28
N MET A 314 1.87 15.30 -12.30
CA MET A 314 2.55 16.14 -11.30
C MET A 314 3.27 15.31 -10.25
N ASN A 315 2.72 14.16 -9.84
CA ASN A 315 3.41 13.24 -8.94
C ASN A 315 4.66 12.60 -9.57
N SER A 316 4.78 12.60 -10.91
CA SER A 316 5.99 12.17 -11.62
C SER A 316 7.02 13.30 -11.86
N ARG A 317 6.73 14.56 -11.47
CA ARG A 317 7.62 15.72 -11.65
C ARG A 317 8.20 16.30 -10.37
N ILE A 318 7.85 15.76 -9.21
CA ILE A 318 8.54 16.06 -7.95
C ILE A 318 9.61 14.98 -7.77
N MET A 319 10.63 15.04 -8.61
CA MET A 319 11.97 14.53 -8.39
C MET A 319 12.88 15.73 -8.15
#